data_5661933bb47c842953cbbb9e471ed700
#
_entry.id   5661933bb47c842953cbbb9e471ed700
#
_cell.length_a   1.000
_cell.length_b   1.000
_cell.length_c   1.000
_cell.angle_alpha   90.00
_cell.angle_beta   90.00
_cell.angle_gamma   90.00
#
_symmetry.space_group_name_H-M   'P 1'
#
loop_
_entity.id
_entity.type
_entity.pdbx_description
1 polymer ?
#
loop_
_entity_poly.entity_id
_entity_poly.type
_entity_poly.pdbx_seq_one_letter_code
_entity_poly.pdbx_strand_id
1 'polypeptide(L)'
;MTNKYKWLWRWPVLSAVLWLVSAGCAWATGKTDAELDALVERARQTFNVPGVAVAVVHEGRVEHVKAYGIRDIESQQAVDTQTLFKIASLSKAFNSAALATLVDAGKLDFNAPVRAYLPDFTLYDPWVTEQFTLVDMLTHRSGLGLGAGDLMLWPEPSGFRRSEVVHNLRYLPGDKTQFRTKYAYDNLLYIAAGQVLEAVSGQSWESYVEQQLMRPLGMQHCVAGDIPTELQNNVATPHKMVEGKLARVLRETAPGPSVSAPAGGIRCSIADMAKWTQMWLGQGKALLSAQVKQQLWQPYTLMSVSEREQQQDNTHFAAYALGWRLHDYHGTLRVHHTGALAGMRAHLSLFPEKQLGIVVLINQGSSNARQAIMQTLANAYLDAPQQDWIAYYRNKELARDSNTSAQRESVDASFPLTTAQEYLGDYQDNWFGDVSVTSEQGKLIWQSAKMSRLRAELQPVAQDKFYAYWYDRSMHADSWVIFTRDEQGRIKGMQMVPFDDIDWSFDFQDLDLRKVNKSAAN
;
A
#
# COMPACT_ATOMS: atom_id res chain seq x y z
N MET A 1 88.23 -13.96 -43.78
CA MET A 1 88.17 -14.93 -44.91
C MET A 1 86.73 -15.12 -45.31
N THR A 2 86.44 -14.67 -46.51
CA THR A 2 85.57 -15.20 -47.57
C THR A 2 84.07 -15.32 -47.23
N ASN A 3 83.28 -14.42 -47.80
CA ASN A 3 82.63 -14.46 -49.12
C ASN A 3 81.45 -15.46 -49.17
N LYS A 4 80.29 -15.20 -49.68
CA LYS A 4 79.77 -14.59 -50.91
C LYS A 4 78.27 -14.65 -50.96
N TYR A 5 77.62 -13.55 -51.47
CA TYR A 5 76.55 -13.48 -52.49
C TYR A 5 75.40 -14.52 -52.46
N LYS A 6 74.15 -14.21 -52.76
CA LYS A 6 73.49 -13.35 -53.77
C LYS A 6 71.98 -13.42 -53.67
N TRP A 7 71.33 -12.30 -54.04
CA TRP A 7 70.20 -12.07 -54.95
C TRP A 7 68.75 -12.45 -54.54
N LEU A 8 67.91 -11.38 -54.29
CA LEU A 8 66.70 -10.90 -55.01
C LEU A 8 65.68 -11.96 -55.43
N TRP A 9 64.49 -11.76 -54.91
CA TRP A 9 63.27 -11.58 -55.74
C TRP A 9 62.21 -10.86 -54.94
N ARG A 10 61.73 -9.64 -55.41
CA ARG A 10 60.62 -8.84 -54.93
C ARG A 10 59.33 -9.40 -55.52
N TRP A 11 58.38 -9.72 -54.70
CA TRP A 11 56.98 -9.83 -55.11
C TRP A 11 56.16 -8.88 -54.24
N PRO A 12 55.15 -8.08 -54.79
CA PRO A 12 54.31 -7.22 -54.03
C PRO A 12 53.18 -8.05 -53.41
N VAL A 13 53.13 -8.10 -52.08
CA VAL A 13 52.00 -8.63 -51.36
C VAL A 13 50.93 -7.52 -51.29
N LEU A 14 49.87 -7.69 -52.07
CA LEU A 14 48.64 -6.94 -51.91
C LEU A 14 48.05 -7.26 -50.53
N SER A 15 48.18 -6.34 -49.61
CA SER A 15 47.46 -6.37 -48.32
C SER A 15 45.99 -6.02 -48.55
N ALA A 16 45.14 -7.05 -48.70
CA ALA A 16 43.69 -6.90 -48.59
C ALA A 16 43.36 -6.67 -47.12
N VAL A 17 43.10 -5.42 -46.76
CA VAL A 17 42.52 -5.07 -45.46
C VAL A 17 41.06 -5.48 -45.48
N LEU A 18 40.74 -6.65 -44.91
CA LEU A 18 39.39 -7.04 -44.59
C LEU A 18 38.90 -6.15 -43.43
N TRP A 19 38.04 -5.17 -43.75
CA TRP A 19 37.21 -4.51 -42.75
C TRP A 19 36.15 -5.53 -42.29
N LEU A 20 36.41 -6.21 -41.19
CA LEU A 20 35.38 -6.88 -40.41
C LEU A 20 34.49 -5.75 -39.82
N VAL A 21 33.39 -5.44 -40.50
CA VAL A 21 32.27 -4.75 -39.92
C VAL A 21 31.70 -5.73 -38.90
N SER A 22 32.12 -5.60 -37.64
CA SER A 22 31.40 -6.18 -36.52
C SER A 22 30.08 -5.47 -36.44
N ALA A 23 29.07 -6.02 -37.11
CA ALA A 23 27.67 -5.72 -36.77
C ALA A 23 27.48 -6.18 -35.32
N GLY A 24 27.72 -5.26 -34.40
CA GLY A 24 27.26 -5.42 -33.03
C GLY A 24 25.77 -5.59 -33.10
N CYS A 25 25.30 -6.82 -32.98
CA CYS A 25 23.91 -7.06 -32.59
C CYS A 25 23.71 -6.37 -31.25
N ALA A 26 23.23 -5.15 -31.27
CA ALA A 26 22.55 -4.58 -30.10
C ALA A 26 21.40 -5.55 -29.81
N TRP A 27 21.56 -6.37 -28.81
CA TRP A 27 20.47 -7.14 -28.25
C TRP A 27 19.50 -6.10 -27.72
N ALA A 28 18.37 -5.94 -28.39
CA ALA A 28 17.26 -5.15 -27.90
C ALA A 28 16.73 -5.89 -26.64
N THR A 29 17.27 -5.50 -25.50
CA THR A 29 16.83 -5.98 -24.20
C THR A 29 15.55 -5.23 -23.83
N GLY A 30 14.42 -5.64 -24.40
CA GLY A 30 13.11 -5.05 -24.11
C GLY A 30 12.05 -5.59 -25.07
N LYS A 31 10.81 -5.67 -24.57
CA LYS A 31 9.67 -5.97 -25.42
C LYS A 31 9.30 -4.74 -26.26
N THR A 32 8.81 -4.97 -27.46
CA THR A 32 8.25 -3.90 -28.27
C THR A 32 6.97 -3.35 -27.60
N ASP A 33 6.62 -2.12 -27.92
CA ASP A 33 5.37 -1.49 -27.44
C ASP A 33 4.14 -2.39 -27.69
N ALA A 34 4.06 -3.02 -28.86
CA ALA A 34 2.96 -3.92 -29.21
C ALA A 34 2.92 -5.19 -28.34
N GLU A 35 4.07 -5.74 -27.96
CA GLU A 35 4.15 -6.89 -27.04
C GLU A 35 3.75 -6.49 -25.62
N LEU A 36 4.15 -5.30 -25.15
CA LEU A 36 3.73 -4.76 -23.86
C LEU A 36 2.21 -4.51 -23.84
N ASP A 37 1.66 -3.91 -24.91
CA ASP A 37 0.23 -3.68 -25.06
C ASP A 37 -0.58 -5.00 -24.99
N ALA A 38 -0.16 -6.01 -25.75
CA ALA A 38 -0.82 -7.31 -25.77
C ALA A 38 -0.78 -8.00 -24.38
N LEU A 39 0.34 -7.88 -23.68
CA LEU A 39 0.53 -8.44 -22.35
C LEU A 39 -0.39 -7.76 -21.31
N VAL A 40 -0.37 -6.44 -21.26
CA VAL A 40 -1.17 -5.67 -20.29
C VAL A 40 -2.66 -5.89 -20.55
N GLU A 41 -3.09 -5.87 -21.81
CA GLU A 41 -4.48 -6.10 -22.17
C GLU A 41 -4.93 -7.53 -21.85
N ARG A 42 -4.10 -8.54 -22.11
CA ARG A 42 -4.36 -9.93 -21.70
C ARG A 42 -4.54 -10.04 -20.18
N ALA A 43 -3.65 -9.41 -19.38
CA ALA A 43 -3.76 -9.41 -17.94
C ALA A 43 -5.05 -8.72 -17.48
N ARG A 44 -5.36 -7.54 -18.05
CA ARG A 44 -6.58 -6.78 -17.76
C ARG A 44 -7.83 -7.62 -17.95
N GLN A 45 -7.93 -8.31 -19.07
CA GLN A 45 -9.08 -9.18 -19.41
C GLN A 45 -9.12 -10.41 -18.50
N THR A 46 -8.00 -11.11 -18.29
CA THR A 46 -7.92 -12.34 -17.48
C THR A 46 -8.38 -12.12 -16.04
N PHE A 47 -8.06 -10.96 -15.45
CA PHE A 47 -8.42 -10.63 -14.08
C PHE A 47 -9.65 -9.73 -13.95
N ASN A 48 -10.35 -9.49 -15.07
CA ASN A 48 -11.54 -8.62 -15.12
C ASN A 48 -11.28 -7.22 -14.52
N VAL A 49 -10.12 -6.64 -14.84
CA VAL A 49 -9.73 -5.30 -14.38
C VAL A 49 -10.31 -4.25 -15.32
N PRO A 50 -11.12 -3.27 -14.85
CA PRO A 50 -11.67 -2.24 -15.71
C PRO A 50 -10.59 -1.38 -16.37
N GLY A 51 -9.64 -0.87 -15.59
CA GLY A 51 -8.62 0.05 -16.07
C GLY A 51 -7.24 -0.23 -15.50
N VAL A 52 -6.22 -0.15 -16.34
CA VAL A 52 -4.80 -0.33 -16.03
C VAL A 52 -4.00 0.82 -16.62
N ALA A 53 -3.00 1.29 -15.90
CA ALA A 53 -1.99 2.19 -16.44
C ALA A 53 -0.58 1.69 -16.06
N VAL A 54 0.35 1.72 -17.02
CA VAL A 54 1.70 1.18 -16.89
C VAL A 54 2.72 2.20 -17.38
N ALA A 55 3.83 2.34 -16.65
CA ALA A 55 5.00 3.07 -17.10
C ALA A 55 6.27 2.21 -16.94
N VAL A 56 7.16 2.29 -17.92
CA VAL A 56 8.52 1.74 -17.87
C VAL A 56 9.50 2.86 -18.15
N VAL A 57 10.41 3.07 -17.22
CA VAL A 57 11.54 4.00 -17.34
C VAL A 57 12.81 3.15 -17.37
N HIS A 58 13.60 3.27 -18.43
CA HIS A 58 14.81 2.50 -18.59
C HIS A 58 15.92 3.38 -19.19
N GLU A 59 17.13 3.30 -18.66
CA GLU A 59 18.30 4.05 -19.11
C GLU A 59 18.05 5.55 -19.35
N GLY A 60 17.31 6.20 -18.46
CA GLY A 60 16.99 7.63 -18.54
C GLY A 60 15.77 7.98 -19.37
N ARG A 61 15.21 7.04 -20.09
CA ARG A 61 14.10 7.28 -21.01
C ARG A 61 12.82 6.68 -20.48
N VAL A 62 11.73 7.36 -20.74
CA VAL A 62 10.39 6.80 -20.58
C VAL A 62 10.12 5.98 -21.84
N GLU A 63 10.30 4.66 -21.76
CA GLU A 63 10.12 3.76 -22.91
C GLU A 63 8.65 3.43 -23.15
N HIS A 64 7.86 3.36 -22.07
CA HIS A 64 6.44 3.02 -22.18
C HIS A 64 5.63 3.80 -21.14
N VAL A 65 4.61 4.53 -21.58
CA VAL A 65 3.58 5.15 -20.72
C VAL A 65 2.24 5.02 -21.43
N LYS A 66 1.40 4.09 -20.97
CA LYS A 66 0.09 3.84 -21.58
C LYS A 66 -0.97 3.48 -20.54
N ALA A 67 -2.22 3.64 -20.97
CA ALA A 67 -3.40 3.32 -20.18
C ALA A 67 -4.37 2.48 -21.03
N TYR A 68 -5.09 1.55 -20.38
CA TYR A 68 -5.91 0.54 -21.02
C TYR A 68 -7.25 0.41 -20.30
N GLY A 69 -8.32 0.22 -21.05
CA GLY A 69 -9.67 -0.01 -20.53
C GLY A 69 -10.35 1.25 -20.04
N ILE A 70 -11.18 1.14 -19.02
CA ILE A 70 -12.10 2.18 -18.55
C ILE A 70 -11.82 2.57 -17.09
N ARG A 71 -12.03 3.84 -16.78
CA ARG A 71 -11.87 4.36 -15.42
C ARG A 71 -13.06 4.07 -14.52
N ASP A 72 -14.22 3.73 -15.10
CA ASP A 72 -15.45 3.48 -14.38
C ASP A 72 -16.40 2.59 -15.18
N ILE A 73 -16.92 1.53 -14.53
CA ILE A 73 -17.81 0.55 -15.18
C ILE A 73 -19.21 1.07 -15.52
N GLU A 74 -19.66 2.17 -14.90
CA GLU A 74 -20.97 2.75 -15.22
C GLU A 74 -20.84 3.81 -16.32
N SER A 75 -19.90 4.75 -16.19
CA SER A 75 -19.73 5.81 -17.19
C SER A 75 -19.04 5.34 -18.47
N GLN A 76 -18.37 4.19 -18.46
CA GLN A 76 -17.61 3.61 -19.59
C GLN A 76 -16.52 4.54 -20.15
N GLN A 77 -16.12 5.55 -19.39
CA GLN A 77 -15.09 6.50 -19.82
C GLN A 77 -13.71 5.84 -19.79
N ALA A 78 -12.92 6.06 -20.84
CA ALA A 78 -11.60 5.47 -20.98
C ALA A 78 -10.62 5.99 -19.91
N VAL A 79 -9.69 5.13 -19.51
CA VAL A 79 -8.47 5.55 -18.80
C VAL A 79 -7.52 6.19 -19.80
N ASP A 80 -6.85 7.27 -19.41
CA ASP A 80 -5.75 7.87 -20.14
C ASP A 80 -4.50 8.02 -19.24
N THR A 81 -3.40 8.53 -19.82
CA THR A 81 -2.14 8.66 -19.09
C THR A 81 -2.14 9.74 -18.01
N GLN A 82 -3.18 10.59 -17.97
CA GLN A 82 -3.39 11.65 -16.98
C GLN A 82 -4.46 11.28 -15.95
N THR A 83 -5.15 10.14 -16.10
CA THR A 83 -6.16 9.68 -15.16
C THR A 83 -5.55 9.50 -13.76
N LEU A 84 -6.19 10.08 -12.75
CA LEU A 84 -5.77 9.99 -11.35
C LEU A 84 -6.18 8.64 -10.74
N PHE A 85 -5.21 7.87 -10.28
CA PHE A 85 -5.38 6.68 -9.46
C PHE A 85 -4.99 6.95 -8.01
N LYS A 86 -5.68 6.40 -7.03
CA LYS A 86 -5.13 6.31 -5.66
C LYS A 86 -3.91 5.38 -5.69
N ILE A 87 -2.73 5.91 -5.35
CA ILE A 87 -1.50 5.12 -5.33
C ILE A 87 -1.28 4.39 -4.01
N ALA A 88 -2.20 4.58 -3.06
CA ALA A 88 -2.20 3.93 -1.76
C ALA A 88 -0.83 4.05 -1.06
N SER A 89 -0.30 2.96 -0.50
CA SER A 89 0.95 2.99 0.28
C SER A 89 2.21 3.41 -0.48
N LEU A 90 2.16 3.65 -1.79
CA LEU A 90 3.25 4.37 -2.47
C LEU A 90 3.39 5.81 -1.92
N SER A 91 2.33 6.36 -1.30
CA SER A 91 2.35 7.65 -0.59
C SER A 91 3.39 7.70 0.53
N LYS A 92 3.75 6.55 1.12
CA LYS A 92 4.77 6.46 2.17
C LYS A 92 6.15 6.91 1.69
N ALA A 93 6.50 6.59 0.44
CA ALA A 93 7.74 7.06 -0.17
C ALA A 93 7.75 8.59 -0.37
N PHE A 94 6.58 9.19 -0.66
CA PHE A 94 6.45 10.65 -0.71
C PHE A 94 6.56 11.28 0.68
N ASN A 95 5.94 10.69 1.70
CA ASN A 95 6.04 11.17 3.07
C ASN A 95 7.49 11.13 3.56
N SER A 96 8.18 10.00 3.37
CA SER A 96 9.60 9.87 3.73
C SER A 96 10.50 10.82 2.95
N ALA A 97 10.24 11.04 1.65
CA ALA A 97 10.99 12.01 0.84
C ALA A 97 10.74 13.45 1.30
N ALA A 98 9.51 13.79 1.72
CA ALA A 98 9.19 15.10 2.27
C ALA A 98 9.94 15.37 3.58
N LEU A 99 9.97 14.39 4.51
CA LEU A 99 10.81 14.46 5.71
C LEU A 99 12.31 14.57 5.36
N ALA A 100 12.74 13.84 4.34
CA ALA A 100 14.12 13.86 3.86
C ALA A 100 14.56 15.25 3.36
N THR A 101 13.67 16.06 2.77
CA THR A 101 13.99 17.44 2.41
C THR A 101 14.26 18.32 3.65
N LEU A 102 13.59 18.04 4.77
CA LEU A 102 13.85 18.72 6.04
C LEU A 102 15.17 18.26 6.67
N VAL A 103 15.56 16.99 6.46
CA VAL A 103 16.88 16.48 6.87
C VAL A 103 17.98 17.16 6.07
N ASP A 104 17.86 17.26 4.75
CA ASP A 104 18.80 17.99 3.89
C ASP A 104 18.93 19.47 4.28
N ALA A 105 17.83 20.08 4.77
CA ALA A 105 17.82 21.44 5.28
C ALA A 105 18.34 21.58 6.72
N GLY A 106 18.79 20.51 7.37
CA GLY A 106 19.27 20.49 8.75
C GLY A 106 18.19 20.79 9.80
N LYS A 107 16.91 20.66 9.47
CA LYS A 107 15.76 20.94 10.34
C LYS A 107 15.23 19.70 11.06
N LEU A 108 15.62 18.51 10.61
CA LEU A 108 15.16 17.24 11.11
C LEU A 108 16.30 16.21 11.07
N ASP A 109 16.32 15.28 12.05
CA ASP A 109 17.19 14.12 12.07
C ASP A 109 16.33 12.86 12.23
N PHE A 110 16.49 11.89 11.32
CA PHE A 110 15.76 10.61 11.40
C PHE A 110 16.08 9.81 12.66
N ASN A 111 17.25 10.02 13.29
CA ASN A 111 17.65 9.32 14.51
C ASN A 111 17.21 10.05 15.78
N ALA A 112 16.68 11.27 15.68
CA ALA A 112 16.18 11.97 16.84
C ALA A 112 14.91 11.30 17.40
N PRO A 113 14.70 11.33 18.73
CA PRO A 113 13.44 10.89 19.32
C PRO A 113 12.25 11.67 18.74
N VAL A 114 11.15 10.98 18.47
CA VAL A 114 9.92 11.61 17.93
C VAL A 114 9.44 12.75 18.82
N ARG A 115 9.59 12.62 20.14
CA ARG A 115 9.22 13.64 21.12
C ARG A 115 10.01 14.95 21.02
N ALA A 116 11.14 14.97 20.32
CA ALA A 116 11.83 16.22 20.00
C ALA A 116 10.99 17.12 19.05
N TYR A 117 10.11 16.53 18.28
CA TYR A 117 9.24 17.22 17.32
C TYR A 117 7.75 17.22 17.72
N LEU A 118 7.31 16.17 18.42
CA LEU A 118 5.96 15.99 18.95
C LEU A 118 6.06 15.67 20.46
N PRO A 119 6.14 16.67 21.35
CA PRO A 119 6.36 16.46 22.79
C PRO A 119 5.33 15.55 23.48
N ASP A 120 4.07 15.58 23.02
CA ASP A 120 2.97 14.80 23.59
C ASP A 120 2.84 13.39 22.99
N PHE A 121 3.72 13.02 22.04
CA PHE A 121 3.74 11.69 21.44
C PHE A 121 3.94 10.62 22.50
N THR A 122 3.08 9.61 22.51
CA THR A 122 3.11 8.53 23.50
C THR A 122 2.66 7.22 22.86
N LEU A 123 3.36 6.14 23.16
CA LEU A 123 3.03 4.76 22.83
C LEU A 123 2.65 3.97 24.09
N TYR A 124 2.32 2.71 23.93
CA TYR A 124 1.88 1.77 24.96
C TYR A 124 2.83 1.60 26.17
N ASP A 125 4.11 1.87 25.99
CA ASP A 125 5.14 1.72 27.03
C ASP A 125 5.95 3.02 27.17
N PRO A 126 6.15 3.56 28.39
CA PRO A 126 6.89 4.82 28.59
C PRO A 126 8.34 4.77 28.12
N TRP A 127 9.03 3.64 28.32
CA TRP A 127 10.43 3.51 27.90
C TRP A 127 10.54 3.45 26.37
N VAL A 128 9.65 2.70 25.70
CA VAL A 128 9.58 2.68 24.24
C VAL A 128 9.31 4.10 23.71
N THR A 129 8.38 4.82 24.32
CA THR A 129 8.04 6.21 23.96
C THR A 129 9.27 7.12 23.95
N GLU A 130 10.09 7.08 25.00
CA GLU A 130 11.30 7.91 25.12
C GLU A 130 12.39 7.53 24.10
N GLN A 131 12.47 6.24 23.73
CA GLN A 131 13.51 5.74 22.82
C GLN A 131 13.07 5.78 21.34
N PHE A 132 11.79 6.06 21.06
CA PHE A 132 11.19 5.93 19.74
C PHE A 132 11.66 7.03 18.80
N THR A 133 12.34 6.65 17.72
CA THR A 133 12.89 7.57 16.71
C THR A 133 12.04 7.60 15.44
N LEU A 134 12.30 8.58 14.56
CA LEU A 134 11.67 8.60 13.22
C LEU A 134 12.08 7.38 12.36
N VAL A 135 13.30 6.85 12.54
CA VAL A 135 13.67 5.57 11.91
C VAL A 135 12.75 4.46 12.38
N ASP A 136 12.51 4.33 13.69
CA ASP A 136 11.62 3.27 14.21
C ASP A 136 10.20 3.42 13.68
N MET A 137 9.71 4.65 13.59
CA MET A 137 8.40 5.01 13.04
C MET A 137 8.25 4.61 11.58
N LEU A 138 9.19 5.03 10.73
CA LEU A 138 9.11 4.83 9.28
C LEU A 138 9.47 3.41 8.83
N THR A 139 10.06 2.59 9.71
CA THR A 139 10.51 1.23 9.38
C THR A 139 9.71 0.12 10.06
N HIS A 140 8.53 0.46 10.62
CA HIS A 140 7.57 -0.50 11.16
C HIS A 140 8.15 -1.45 12.21
N ARG A 141 8.91 -0.91 13.18
CA ARG A 141 9.52 -1.70 14.26
C ARG A 141 9.19 -1.16 15.66
N SER A 142 7.94 -0.70 15.81
CA SER A 142 7.43 -0.05 17.01
C SER A 142 7.16 -0.98 18.18
N GLY A 143 6.96 -2.27 17.93
CA GLY A 143 6.40 -3.21 18.89
C GLY A 143 4.87 -3.23 18.94
N LEU A 144 4.19 -2.40 18.15
CA LEU A 144 2.75 -2.52 17.87
C LEU A 144 2.50 -3.72 16.95
N GLY A 145 1.27 -4.23 16.96
CA GLY A 145 0.82 -5.30 16.06
C GLY A 145 0.77 -4.88 14.59
N LEU A 146 0.61 -5.86 13.70
CA LEU A 146 0.39 -5.62 12.28
C LEU A 146 -0.95 -4.91 12.09
N GLY A 147 -0.94 -3.70 11.52
CA GLY A 147 -2.14 -2.91 11.26
C GLY A 147 -2.79 -2.31 12.50
N ALA A 148 -2.10 -2.25 13.63
CA ALA A 148 -2.67 -1.79 14.88
C ALA A 148 -3.31 -0.40 14.73
N GLY A 149 -4.61 -0.29 15.04
CA GLY A 149 -5.41 0.93 14.96
C GLY A 149 -5.91 1.30 13.57
N ASP A 150 -5.67 0.50 12.53
CA ASP A 150 -6.07 0.79 11.15
C ASP A 150 -7.58 1.00 10.98
N LEU A 151 -8.43 0.46 11.89
CA LEU A 151 -9.87 0.75 11.93
C LEU A 151 -10.19 2.25 12.14
N MET A 152 -9.27 3.06 12.65
CA MET A 152 -9.42 4.52 12.69
C MET A 152 -9.26 5.17 11.31
N LEU A 153 -8.68 4.47 10.34
CA LEU A 153 -8.41 4.99 8.99
C LEU A 153 -9.39 4.44 7.96
N TRP A 154 -9.76 3.17 8.07
CA TRP A 154 -10.57 2.44 7.08
C TRP A 154 -11.73 1.68 7.72
N PRO A 155 -12.85 1.56 6.96
CA PRO A 155 -13.09 2.08 5.61
C PRO A 155 -13.30 3.60 5.58
N GLU A 156 -12.74 4.28 4.58
CA GLU A 156 -13.03 5.72 4.39
C GLU A 156 -14.52 5.95 4.06
N PRO A 157 -15.13 7.09 4.52
CA PRO A 157 -14.51 8.18 5.25
C PRO A 157 -14.32 7.86 6.73
N SER A 158 -13.25 8.36 7.32
CA SER A 158 -13.01 8.30 8.75
C SER A 158 -13.50 9.57 9.43
N GLY A 159 -14.22 9.44 10.56
CA GLY A 159 -14.59 10.55 11.43
C GLY A 159 -13.51 10.93 12.46
N PHE A 160 -12.34 10.32 12.40
CA PHE A 160 -11.19 10.71 13.21
C PHE A 160 -10.43 11.87 12.59
N ARG A 161 -9.76 12.68 13.42
CA ARG A 161 -8.74 13.64 13.02
C ARG A 161 -7.36 13.02 13.19
N ARG A 162 -6.36 13.45 12.41
CA ARG A 162 -4.97 12.96 12.54
C ARG A 162 -4.42 13.10 13.95
N SER A 163 -4.72 14.22 14.64
CA SER A 163 -4.32 14.43 16.03
C SER A 163 -4.93 13.41 16.99
N GLU A 164 -6.18 12.98 16.75
CA GLU A 164 -6.81 11.93 17.54
C GLU A 164 -6.17 10.57 17.28
N VAL A 165 -5.90 10.25 16.02
CA VAL A 165 -5.20 9.01 15.63
C VAL A 165 -3.84 8.93 16.33
N VAL A 166 -3.05 10.00 16.29
CA VAL A 166 -1.72 10.04 16.95
C VAL A 166 -1.87 9.98 18.48
N HIS A 167 -2.85 10.65 19.04
CA HIS A 167 -3.14 10.56 20.49
C HIS A 167 -3.51 9.14 20.91
N ASN A 168 -4.28 8.43 20.10
CA ASN A 168 -4.82 7.12 20.44
C ASN A 168 -3.79 5.98 20.32
N LEU A 169 -2.62 6.20 19.69
CA LEU A 169 -1.51 5.25 19.66
C LEU A 169 -1.13 4.72 21.05
N ARG A 170 -1.32 5.52 22.10
CA ARG A 170 -1.03 5.16 23.50
C ARG A 170 -1.91 4.06 24.08
N TYR A 171 -3.08 3.85 23.49
CA TYR A 171 -4.06 2.87 23.96
C TYR A 171 -3.99 1.55 23.16
N LEU A 172 -3.25 1.51 22.05
CA LEU A 172 -3.09 0.31 21.25
C LEU A 172 -2.22 -0.72 21.99
N PRO A 173 -2.54 -2.00 21.92
CA PRO A 173 -1.73 -3.03 22.53
C PRO A 173 -0.36 -3.13 21.84
N GLY A 174 0.70 -3.24 22.62
CA GLY A 174 2.05 -3.39 22.11
C GLY A 174 2.93 -4.28 22.99
N ASP A 175 4.01 -4.78 22.41
CA ASP A 175 4.99 -5.63 23.10
C ASP A 175 6.39 -5.01 22.98
N LYS A 176 6.91 -4.51 24.10
CA LYS A 176 8.23 -3.89 24.14
C LYS A 176 9.38 -4.85 23.80
N THR A 177 9.17 -6.16 23.90
CA THR A 177 10.20 -7.15 23.50
C THR A 177 10.32 -7.23 21.97
N GLN A 178 9.31 -6.78 21.26
CA GLN A 178 9.27 -6.70 19.79
C GLN A 178 9.76 -5.34 19.26
N PHE A 179 9.93 -4.34 20.13
CA PHE A 179 10.47 -3.03 19.74
C PHE A 179 11.87 -3.18 19.14
N ARG A 180 12.05 -2.69 17.90
CA ARG A 180 13.27 -2.80 17.07
C ARG A 180 13.68 -4.22 16.65
N THR A 181 12.96 -5.25 17.07
CA THR A 181 13.29 -6.65 16.78
C THR A 181 12.38 -7.31 15.77
N LYS A 182 11.14 -6.81 15.62
CA LYS A 182 10.13 -7.39 14.73
C LYS A 182 9.56 -6.37 13.76
N TYR A 183 9.42 -6.76 12.52
CA TYR A 183 8.66 -6.02 11.53
C TYR A 183 7.16 -6.23 11.73
N ALA A 184 6.41 -5.14 11.92
CA ALA A 184 4.95 -5.14 11.96
C ALA A 184 4.45 -3.87 11.26
N TYR A 185 3.94 -4.03 10.04
CA TYR A 185 3.50 -2.90 9.21
C TYR A 185 2.34 -2.15 9.87
N ASP A 186 2.47 -0.82 9.98
CA ASP A 186 1.51 0.03 10.66
C ASP A 186 1.35 1.35 9.91
N ASN A 187 0.11 1.68 9.53
CA ASN A 187 -0.22 2.88 8.78
C ASN A 187 -0.28 4.13 9.68
N LEU A 188 -0.68 3.98 10.95
CA LEU A 188 -0.81 5.09 11.88
C LEU A 188 0.51 5.80 12.13
N LEU A 189 1.62 5.05 12.11
CA LEU A 189 2.95 5.62 12.28
C LEU A 189 3.32 6.58 11.13
N TYR A 190 2.80 6.35 9.91
CA TYR A 190 2.95 7.30 8.81
C TYR A 190 2.05 8.52 8.93
N ILE A 191 0.89 8.39 9.62
CA ILE A 191 0.08 9.56 9.99
C ILE A 191 0.85 10.42 11.01
N ALA A 192 1.44 9.79 12.02
CA ALA A 192 2.29 10.47 13.00
C ALA A 192 3.52 11.14 12.34
N ALA A 193 4.16 10.48 11.37
CA ALA A 193 5.24 11.04 10.57
C ALA A 193 4.79 12.29 9.77
N GLY A 194 3.56 12.28 9.25
CA GLY A 194 2.94 13.47 8.65
C GLY A 194 2.79 14.62 9.64
N GLN A 195 2.41 14.32 10.88
CA GLN A 195 2.33 15.34 11.94
C GLN A 195 3.70 15.90 12.34
N VAL A 196 4.76 15.07 12.34
CA VAL A 196 6.13 15.57 12.52
C VAL A 196 6.51 16.56 11.42
N LEU A 197 6.18 16.23 10.16
CA LEU A 197 6.42 17.13 9.04
C LEU A 197 5.70 18.46 9.23
N GLU A 198 4.43 18.44 9.61
CA GLU A 198 3.63 19.65 9.88
C GLU A 198 4.24 20.50 11.02
N ALA A 199 4.64 19.85 12.11
CA ALA A 199 5.25 20.53 13.26
C ALA A 199 6.58 21.22 12.91
N VAL A 200 7.44 20.57 12.10
CA VAL A 200 8.75 21.10 11.72
C VAL A 200 8.68 22.12 10.60
N SER A 201 7.79 21.92 9.63
CA SER A 201 7.68 22.79 8.45
C SER A 201 6.77 24.00 8.66
N GLY A 202 5.81 23.92 9.60
CA GLY A 202 4.75 24.91 9.78
C GLY A 202 3.70 24.90 8.66
N GLN A 203 3.67 23.88 7.80
CA GLN A 203 2.74 23.72 6.68
C GLN A 203 1.93 22.44 6.84
N SER A 204 0.73 22.37 6.23
CA SER A 204 0.01 21.11 6.14
C SER A 204 0.81 20.10 5.32
N TRP A 205 0.65 18.82 5.64
CA TRP A 205 1.35 17.73 4.94
C TRP A 205 1.10 17.77 3.43
N GLU A 206 -0.14 17.99 3.02
CA GLU A 206 -0.55 18.08 1.62
C GLU A 206 0.17 19.21 0.89
N SER A 207 0.10 20.43 1.45
CA SER A 207 0.76 21.60 0.86
C SER A 207 2.27 21.39 0.73
N TYR A 208 2.89 20.81 1.75
CA TYR A 208 4.34 20.58 1.73
C TYR A 208 4.74 19.57 0.66
N VAL A 209 4.06 18.42 0.58
CA VAL A 209 4.32 17.37 -0.42
C VAL A 209 4.12 17.92 -1.84
N GLU A 210 3.04 18.64 -2.08
CA GLU A 210 2.77 19.24 -3.38
C GLU A 210 3.81 20.30 -3.79
N GLN A 211 4.19 21.17 -2.86
CA GLN A 211 5.12 22.27 -3.13
C GLN A 211 6.57 21.82 -3.23
N GLN A 212 7.01 20.90 -2.37
CA GLN A 212 8.42 20.51 -2.27
C GLN A 212 8.78 19.31 -3.15
N LEU A 213 7.80 18.45 -3.49
CA LEU A 213 8.07 17.24 -4.29
C LEU A 213 7.37 17.30 -5.65
N MET A 214 6.05 17.45 -5.68
CA MET A 214 5.28 17.29 -6.93
C MET A 214 5.51 18.43 -7.92
N ARG A 215 5.36 19.67 -7.47
CA ARG A 215 5.54 20.85 -8.31
C ARG A 215 6.95 20.96 -8.92
N PRO A 216 8.05 20.79 -8.15
CA PRO A 216 9.40 20.83 -8.71
C PRO A 216 9.69 19.77 -9.77
N LEU A 217 9.00 18.62 -9.73
CA LEU A 217 9.08 17.54 -10.71
C LEU A 217 8.11 17.71 -11.88
N GLY A 218 7.26 18.75 -11.88
CA GLY A 218 6.25 18.97 -12.90
C GLY A 218 5.12 17.92 -12.87
N MET A 219 4.81 17.37 -11.69
CA MET A 219 3.75 16.36 -11.49
C MET A 219 2.39 17.07 -11.33
N GLN A 220 1.82 17.56 -12.43
CA GLN A 220 0.59 18.37 -12.42
C GLN A 220 -0.68 17.55 -12.23
N HIS A 221 -0.60 16.22 -12.45
CA HIS A 221 -1.67 15.26 -12.25
C HIS A 221 -1.33 14.31 -11.09
N CYS A 222 -0.79 14.88 -10.00
CA CYS A 222 -0.65 14.26 -8.69
C CYS A 222 -1.20 15.21 -7.63
N VAL A 223 -1.96 14.66 -6.68
CA VAL A 223 -2.66 15.42 -5.65
C VAL A 223 -2.48 14.72 -4.30
N ALA A 224 -2.03 15.45 -3.31
CA ALA A 224 -1.89 14.94 -1.94
C ALA A 224 -3.12 15.25 -1.06
N GLY A 225 -3.84 16.31 -1.40
CA GLY A 225 -5.05 16.79 -0.72
C GLY A 225 -6.34 16.56 -1.51
N ASP A 226 -7.20 17.57 -1.49
CA ASP A 226 -8.44 17.59 -2.26
C ASP A 226 -8.16 17.68 -3.75
N ILE A 227 -8.98 16.99 -4.55
CA ILE A 227 -8.82 16.99 -6.00
C ILE A 227 -9.32 18.33 -6.55
N PRO A 228 -8.46 19.12 -7.19
CA PRO A 228 -8.87 20.37 -7.87
C PRO A 228 -10.01 20.12 -8.87
N THR A 229 -10.91 21.10 -9.03
CA THR A 229 -12.12 20.95 -9.85
C THR A 229 -11.79 20.53 -11.28
N GLU A 230 -10.72 21.08 -11.86
CA GLU A 230 -10.26 20.77 -13.21
C GLU A 230 -9.81 19.31 -13.41
N LEU A 231 -9.41 18.63 -12.34
CA LEU A 231 -8.96 17.23 -12.35
C LEU A 231 -10.06 16.23 -11.97
N GLN A 232 -11.20 16.69 -11.42
CA GLN A 232 -12.26 15.81 -10.91
C GLN A 232 -12.89 14.93 -11.99
N ASN A 233 -12.88 15.40 -13.23
CA ASN A 233 -13.47 14.66 -14.36
C ASN A 233 -12.57 13.53 -14.88
N ASN A 234 -11.33 13.39 -14.40
CA ASN A 234 -10.40 12.35 -14.84
C ASN A 234 -9.84 11.54 -13.65
N VAL A 235 -10.72 10.98 -12.86
CA VAL A 235 -10.37 10.17 -11.67
C VAL A 235 -10.88 8.75 -11.85
N ALA A 236 -10.01 7.77 -11.67
CA ALA A 236 -10.38 6.36 -11.70
C ALA A 236 -11.28 6.01 -10.50
N THR A 237 -12.37 5.31 -10.77
CA THR A 237 -13.27 4.76 -9.75
C THR A 237 -12.69 3.44 -9.24
N PRO A 238 -12.68 3.18 -7.93
CA PRO A 238 -12.27 1.90 -7.38
C PRO A 238 -13.33 0.83 -7.58
N HIS A 239 -12.90 -0.40 -7.92
CA HIS A 239 -13.79 -1.55 -8.14
C HIS A 239 -13.32 -2.78 -7.36
N LYS A 240 -14.26 -3.61 -6.95
CA LYS A 240 -14.02 -4.92 -6.32
C LYS A 240 -14.99 -5.96 -6.87
N MET A 241 -14.61 -7.23 -6.76
CA MET A 241 -15.58 -8.33 -6.88
C MET A 241 -16.40 -8.37 -5.59
N VAL A 242 -17.71 -8.26 -5.70
CA VAL A 242 -18.68 -8.37 -4.59
C VAL A 242 -19.68 -9.44 -5.01
N GLU A 243 -19.76 -10.53 -4.25
CA GLU A 243 -20.67 -11.65 -4.52
C GLU A 243 -20.59 -12.15 -5.98
N GLY A 244 -19.37 -12.30 -6.48
CA GLY A 244 -19.08 -12.78 -7.83
C GLY A 244 -19.28 -11.77 -8.96
N LYS A 245 -19.68 -10.52 -8.65
CA LYS A 245 -19.89 -9.45 -9.64
C LYS A 245 -18.91 -8.30 -9.42
N LEU A 246 -18.43 -7.72 -10.50
CA LEU A 246 -17.64 -6.51 -10.44
C LEU A 246 -18.54 -5.32 -10.07
N ALA A 247 -18.20 -4.64 -8.99
CA ALA A 247 -18.95 -3.50 -8.47
C ALA A 247 -18.03 -2.33 -8.13
N ARG A 248 -18.57 -1.11 -8.17
CA ARG A 248 -17.91 0.07 -7.62
C ARG A 248 -17.79 -0.07 -6.10
N VAL A 249 -16.66 0.33 -5.56
CA VAL A 249 -16.55 0.55 -4.12
C VAL A 249 -17.26 1.87 -3.80
N LEU A 250 -18.16 1.85 -2.84
CA LEU A 250 -18.90 3.03 -2.41
C LEU A 250 -17.92 4.16 -2.03
N ARG A 251 -18.19 5.35 -2.57
CA ARG A 251 -17.48 6.57 -2.24
C ARG A 251 -18.41 7.44 -1.39
N GLU A 252 -18.24 7.39 -0.10
CA GLU A 252 -18.61 8.52 0.72
C GLU A 252 -17.39 9.45 0.77
N THR A 253 -17.56 10.71 0.45
CA THR A 253 -16.51 11.73 0.57
C THR A 253 -16.79 12.55 1.81
N ALA A 254 -15.90 12.48 2.79
CA ALA A 254 -15.89 13.50 3.82
C ALA A 254 -15.24 14.78 3.23
N PRO A 255 -15.72 15.97 3.60
CA PRO A 255 -15.05 17.21 3.25
C PRO A 255 -13.68 17.29 3.94
N GLY A 256 -12.69 17.82 3.21
CA GLY A 256 -11.33 18.02 3.72
C GLY A 256 -10.37 16.88 3.42
N PRO A 257 -9.09 17.05 3.79
CA PRO A 257 -8.04 16.08 3.50
C PRO A 257 -8.26 14.77 4.27
N SER A 258 -8.04 13.65 3.58
CA SER A 258 -8.15 12.31 4.19
C SER A 258 -7.19 12.15 5.37
N VAL A 259 -7.67 11.57 6.46
CA VAL A 259 -6.84 11.22 7.63
C VAL A 259 -5.67 10.32 7.20
N SER A 260 -5.94 9.37 6.31
CA SER A 260 -4.97 8.39 5.80
C SER A 260 -3.96 8.97 4.80
N ALA A 261 -4.03 10.26 4.41
CA ALA A 261 -3.23 10.80 3.30
C ALA A 261 -1.73 10.54 3.43
N PRO A 262 -1.06 10.77 4.59
CA PRO A 262 0.37 10.51 4.73
C PRO A 262 0.78 9.04 4.59
N ALA A 263 -0.15 8.10 4.80
CA ALA A 263 0.07 6.67 4.66
C ALA A 263 -0.38 6.12 3.30
N GLY A 264 -1.40 6.75 2.64
CA GLY A 264 -2.01 6.13 1.47
C GLY A 264 -2.92 6.99 0.60
N GLY A 265 -3.07 8.31 0.88
CA GLY A 265 -4.11 9.11 0.23
C GLY A 265 -3.72 9.80 -1.07
N ILE A 266 -2.46 9.81 -1.48
CA ILE A 266 -2.03 10.45 -2.73
C ILE A 266 -2.74 9.82 -3.94
N ARG A 267 -3.09 10.68 -4.88
CA ARG A 267 -3.59 10.30 -6.21
C ARG A 267 -2.61 10.80 -7.26
N CYS A 268 -2.21 9.93 -8.18
CA CYS A 268 -1.32 10.29 -9.27
C CYS A 268 -1.75 9.65 -10.58
N SER A 269 -1.38 10.32 -11.66
CA SER A 269 -1.40 9.76 -13.01
C SER A 269 -0.16 8.91 -13.28
N ILE A 270 -0.27 8.01 -14.27
CA ILE A 270 0.87 7.18 -14.67
C ILE A 270 2.00 8.02 -15.29
N ALA A 271 1.65 9.08 -16.03
CA ALA A 271 2.63 10.00 -16.61
C ALA A 271 3.48 10.71 -15.54
N ASP A 272 2.85 11.11 -14.44
CA ASP A 272 3.57 11.78 -13.35
C ASP A 272 4.33 10.78 -12.45
N MET A 273 3.81 9.56 -12.29
CA MET A 273 4.57 8.49 -11.63
C MET A 273 5.83 8.11 -12.41
N ALA A 274 5.85 8.24 -13.74
CA ALA A 274 7.08 8.08 -14.53
C ALA A 274 8.12 9.16 -14.18
N LYS A 275 7.73 10.43 -13.97
CA LYS A 275 8.64 11.50 -13.52
C LYS A 275 9.20 11.23 -12.12
N TRP A 276 8.35 10.76 -11.20
CA TRP A 276 8.77 10.30 -9.87
C TRP A 276 9.79 9.18 -9.95
N THR A 277 9.57 8.21 -10.83
CA THR A 277 10.47 7.09 -11.09
C THR A 277 11.82 7.57 -11.63
N GLN A 278 11.83 8.49 -12.61
CA GLN A 278 13.05 9.08 -13.16
C GLN A 278 13.88 9.80 -12.07
N MET A 279 13.26 10.56 -11.18
CA MET A 279 13.95 11.22 -10.07
C MET A 279 14.68 10.21 -9.17
N TRP A 280 14.02 9.09 -8.82
CA TRP A 280 14.63 8.05 -8.00
C TRP A 280 15.76 7.30 -8.70
N LEU A 281 15.72 7.13 -10.00
CA LEU A 281 16.82 6.54 -10.79
C LEU A 281 17.98 7.53 -11.02
N GLY A 282 17.90 8.73 -10.47
CA GLY A 282 18.96 9.75 -10.63
C GLY A 282 18.89 10.49 -11.95
N GLN A 283 17.73 10.46 -12.60
CA GLN A 283 17.47 11.11 -13.88
C GLN A 283 16.53 12.32 -13.66
N GLY A 284 16.73 13.39 -14.40
CA GLY A 284 15.95 14.60 -14.22
C GLY A 284 16.39 15.42 -12.99
N LYS A 285 15.43 16.15 -12.39
CA LYS A 285 15.69 17.06 -11.27
C LYS A 285 15.91 16.28 -9.97
N ALA A 286 17.08 16.44 -9.35
CA ALA A 286 17.34 15.92 -8.00
C ALA A 286 16.62 16.79 -6.96
N LEU A 287 15.85 16.16 -6.07
CA LEU A 287 15.16 16.81 -4.93
C LEU A 287 15.90 16.60 -3.61
N LEU A 288 16.74 15.58 -3.53
CA LEU A 288 17.45 15.13 -2.32
C LEU A 288 18.94 15.00 -2.61
N SER A 289 19.76 15.28 -1.61
CA SER A 289 21.18 14.96 -1.67
C SER A 289 21.42 13.44 -1.81
N ALA A 290 22.56 13.07 -2.37
CA ALA A 290 22.94 11.66 -2.48
C ALA A 290 23.01 10.97 -1.12
N GLN A 291 23.50 11.68 -0.10
CA GLN A 291 23.61 11.17 1.27
C GLN A 291 22.24 10.83 1.87
N VAL A 292 21.26 11.75 1.77
CA VAL A 292 19.92 11.51 2.33
C VAL A 292 19.16 10.48 1.52
N LYS A 293 19.32 10.46 0.19
CA LYS A 293 18.77 9.39 -0.65
C LYS A 293 19.30 8.00 -0.24
N GLN A 294 20.59 7.89 0.08
CA GLN A 294 21.18 6.65 0.57
C GLN A 294 20.58 6.23 1.92
N GLN A 295 20.32 7.18 2.85
CA GLN A 295 19.63 6.88 4.11
C GLN A 295 18.22 6.32 3.87
N LEU A 296 17.47 6.87 2.90
CA LEU A 296 16.13 6.39 2.58
C LEU A 296 16.10 4.93 2.10
N TRP A 297 17.19 4.42 1.53
CA TRP A 297 17.32 3.06 1.02
C TRP A 297 18.22 2.17 1.87
N GLN A 298 18.60 2.61 3.07
CA GLN A 298 19.33 1.78 4.02
C GLN A 298 18.40 0.70 4.60
N PRO A 299 18.82 -0.58 4.69
CA PRO A 299 18.03 -1.62 5.33
C PRO A 299 18.04 -1.43 6.86
N TYR A 300 16.86 -1.25 7.45
CA TYR A 300 16.70 -1.03 8.90
C TYR A 300 16.01 -2.20 9.61
N THR A 301 14.96 -2.74 9.03
CA THR A 301 14.16 -3.81 9.65
C THR A 301 14.13 -5.02 8.73
N LEU A 302 14.61 -6.15 9.21
CA LEU A 302 14.54 -7.40 8.45
C LEU A 302 13.10 -7.85 8.26
N MET A 303 12.80 -8.37 7.08
CA MET A 303 11.51 -8.94 6.73
C MET A 303 11.66 -10.42 6.39
N SER A 304 10.62 -11.20 6.63
CA SER A 304 10.56 -12.59 6.19
C SER A 304 10.48 -12.65 4.66
N VAL A 305 11.20 -13.60 4.08
CA VAL A 305 11.10 -13.94 2.66
C VAL A 305 10.17 -15.14 2.52
N SER A 306 9.12 -15.02 1.73
CA SER A 306 8.17 -16.11 1.49
C SER A 306 8.77 -17.19 0.57
N GLU A 307 8.25 -18.42 0.66
CA GLU A 307 8.65 -19.50 -0.26
C GLU A 307 8.48 -19.12 -1.73
N ARG A 308 7.40 -18.38 -2.07
CA ARG A 308 7.21 -17.86 -3.42
C ARG A 308 8.35 -16.95 -3.85
N GLU A 309 8.75 -16.00 -3.00
CA GLU A 309 9.83 -15.06 -3.32
C GLU A 309 11.17 -15.80 -3.48
N GLN A 310 11.42 -16.82 -2.65
CA GLN A 310 12.59 -17.68 -2.78
C GLN A 310 12.60 -18.44 -4.11
N GLN A 311 11.49 -19.09 -4.44
CA GLN A 311 11.40 -19.97 -5.61
C GLN A 311 11.29 -19.22 -6.94
N GLN A 312 10.59 -18.08 -6.96
CA GLN A 312 10.23 -17.38 -8.20
C GLN A 312 11.05 -16.14 -8.46
N ASP A 313 11.41 -15.41 -7.40
CA ASP A 313 12.16 -14.16 -7.49
C ASP A 313 13.66 -14.39 -7.16
N ASN A 314 14.02 -15.61 -6.74
CA ASN A 314 15.35 -15.97 -6.22
C ASN A 314 15.78 -15.01 -5.11
N THR A 315 14.82 -14.59 -4.27
CA THR A 315 15.04 -13.66 -3.16
C THR A 315 15.53 -14.42 -1.93
N HIS A 316 16.64 -14.02 -1.35
CA HIS A 316 17.21 -14.59 -0.12
C HIS A 316 17.16 -13.60 1.04
N PHE A 317 17.01 -12.32 0.75
CA PHE A 317 17.05 -11.24 1.72
C PHE A 317 15.96 -10.20 1.46
N ALA A 318 15.27 -9.79 2.52
CA ALA A 318 14.29 -8.72 2.48
C ALA A 318 14.42 -7.80 3.70
N ALA A 319 14.31 -6.49 3.48
CA ALA A 319 14.29 -5.50 4.53
C ALA A 319 13.31 -4.37 4.23
N TYR A 320 12.88 -3.67 5.27
CA TYR A 320 12.17 -2.40 5.15
C TYR A 320 13.12 -1.24 5.44
N ALA A 321 13.08 -0.24 4.58
CA ALA A 321 13.81 1.01 4.67
C ALA A 321 12.83 2.17 4.98
N LEU A 322 13.24 3.42 4.84
CA LEU A 322 12.39 4.57 5.14
C LEU A 322 11.35 4.77 4.01
N GLY A 323 10.22 4.07 4.13
CA GLY A 323 9.12 4.09 3.15
C GLY A 323 9.31 3.18 1.93
N TRP A 324 10.28 2.29 1.95
CA TRP A 324 10.62 1.38 0.87
C TRP A 324 10.87 -0.04 1.37
N ARG A 325 10.61 -1.02 0.50
CA ARG A 325 11.04 -2.42 0.66
C ARG A 325 12.26 -2.67 -0.21
N LEU A 326 13.22 -3.39 0.35
CA LEU A 326 14.45 -3.80 -0.32
C LEU A 326 14.48 -5.31 -0.42
N HIS A 327 14.63 -5.83 -1.62
CA HIS A 327 14.80 -7.27 -1.88
C HIS A 327 15.99 -7.48 -2.81
N ASP A 328 16.68 -8.58 -2.69
CA ASP A 328 17.44 -9.11 -3.80
C ASP A 328 16.48 -9.85 -4.74
N TYR A 329 16.51 -9.51 -6.01
CA TYR A 329 15.63 -10.03 -7.06
C TYR A 329 16.50 -10.55 -8.20
N HIS A 330 16.60 -11.88 -8.33
CA HIS A 330 17.53 -12.52 -9.28
C HIS A 330 18.95 -11.93 -9.22
N GLY A 331 19.46 -11.66 -8.00
CA GLY A 331 20.79 -11.11 -7.78
C GLY A 331 20.93 -9.60 -8.01
N THR A 332 19.84 -8.87 -8.24
CA THR A 332 19.82 -7.42 -8.43
C THR A 332 19.05 -6.75 -7.29
N LEU A 333 19.53 -5.63 -6.77
CA LEU A 333 18.79 -4.85 -5.78
C LEU A 333 17.47 -4.33 -6.37
N ARG A 334 16.36 -4.68 -5.73
CA ARG A 334 15.04 -4.14 -6.00
C ARG A 334 14.61 -3.23 -4.85
N VAL A 335 14.39 -1.95 -5.15
CA VAL A 335 13.77 -0.97 -4.24
C VAL A 335 12.33 -0.79 -4.69
N HIS A 336 11.37 -1.16 -3.85
CA HIS A 336 9.98 -1.16 -4.30
C HIS A 336 9.00 -0.87 -3.18
N HIS A 337 7.77 -0.56 -3.55
CA HIS A 337 6.62 -0.61 -2.65
C HIS A 337 5.36 -0.97 -3.41
N THR A 338 4.43 -1.61 -2.73
CA THR A 338 3.09 -1.88 -3.25
C THR A 338 2.06 -0.97 -2.59
N GLY A 339 1.00 -0.67 -3.30
CA GLY A 339 -0.15 0.05 -2.78
C GLY A 339 -1.41 -0.79 -2.86
N ALA A 340 -2.22 -0.76 -1.80
CA ALA A 340 -3.51 -1.42 -1.74
C ALA A 340 -4.49 -0.55 -0.94
N LEU A 341 -5.58 -0.16 -1.55
CA LEU A 341 -6.75 0.42 -0.92
C LEU A 341 -8.00 -0.25 -1.51
N ALA A 342 -9.15 0.00 -0.91
CA ALA A 342 -10.40 -0.55 -1.39
C ALA A 342 -10.58 -0.30 -2.91
N GLY A 343 -10.50 -1.37 -3.71
CA GLY A 343 -10.68 -1.32 -5.16
C GLY A 343 -9.56 -0.67 -5.98
N MET A 344 -8.40 -0.37 -5.40
CA MET A 344 -7.23 0.17 -6.10
C MET A 344 -5.98 -0.61 -5.75
N ARG A 345 -5.09 -0.83 -6.73
CA ARG A 345 -3.76 -1.42 -6.51
C ARG A 345 -2.72 -0.63 -7.27
N ALA A 346 -1.57 -0.47 -6.64
CA ALA A 346 -0.41 0.19 -7.22
C ALA A 346 0.86 -0.61 -6.94
N HIS A 347 1.86 -0.48 -7.80
CA HIS A 347 3.19 -1.05 -7.59
C HIS A 347 4.22 -0.18 -8.28
N LEU A 348 5.26 0.19 -7.56
CA LEU A 348 6.47 0.79 -8.10
C LEU A 348 7.64 -0.11 -7.74
N SER A 349 8.43 -0.52 -8.73
CA SER A 349 9.71 -1.22 -8.56
C SER A 349 10.81 -0.47 -9.27
N LEU A 350 11.92 -0.28 -8.57
CA LEU A 350 13.15 0.31 -9.07
C LEU A 350 14.26 -0.74 -9.00
N PHE A 351 15.04 -0.84 -10.03
CA PHE A 351 16.27 -1.64 -10.13
C PHE A 351 17.41 -0.68 -10.45
N PRO A 352 18.00 0.00 -9.43
CA PRO A 352 18.94 1.10 -9.65
C PRO A 352 20.15 0.73 -10.48
N GLU A 353 20.71 -0.48 -10.27
CA GLU A 353 21.86 -1.00 -11.02
C GLU A 353 21.57 -1.24 -12.50
N LYS A 354 20.30 -1.46 -12.84
CA LYS A 354 19.81 -1.65 -14.21
C LYS A 354 19.18 -0.39 -14.78
N GLN A 355 19.20 0.72 -14.04
CA GLN A 355 18.54 1.96 -14.44
C GLN A 355 17.08 1.75 -14.90
N LEU A 356 16.39 0.76 -14.29
CA LEU A 356 15.04 0.35 -14.64
C LEU A 356 14.06 0.72 -13.54
N GLY A 357 12.91 1.27 -13.92
CA GLY A 357 11.78 1.53 -13.06
C GLY A 357 10.47 1.15 -13.73
N ILE A 358 9.61 0.47 -13.01
CA ILE A 358 8.31 0.00 -13.53
C ILE A 358 7.22 0.42 -12.56
N VAL A 359 6.15 1.02 -13.11
CA VAL A 359 4.95 1.41 -12.36
C VAL A 359 3.73 0.73 -12.95
N VAL A 360 2.89 0.18 -12.08
CA VAL A 360 1.60 -0.41 -12.44
C VAL A 360 0.52 0.18 -11.54
N LEU A 361 -0.53 0.74 -12.13
CA LEU A 361 -1.71 1.27 -11.45
C LEU A 361 -2.96 0.56 -12.00
N ILE A 362 -3.83 0.07 -11.12
CA ILE A 362 -5.10 -0.56 -11.52
C ILE A 362 -6.25 -0.08 -10.64
N ASN A 363 -7.44 0.05 -11.22
CA ASN A 363 -8.66 0.47 -10.51
C ASN A 363 -9.55 -0.70 -10.10
N GLN A 364 -8.94 -1.81 -9.71
CA GLN A 364 -9.62 -3.01 -9.21
C GLN A 364 -8.81 -3.68 -8.09
N GLY A 365 -9.48 -4.36 -7.19
CA GLY A 365 -8.90 -4.95 -5.97
C GLY A 365 -7.95 -6.14 -6.17
N SER A 366 -7.66 -6.60 -7.40
CA SER A 366 -6.82 -7.78 -7.63
C SER A 366 -5.33 -7.48 -7.45
N SER A 367 -4.76 -7.99 -6.37
CA SER A 367 -3.30 -8.00 -6.18
C SER A 367 -2.60 -8.92 -7.17
N ASN A 368 -3.28 -9.98 -7.64
CA ASN A 368 -2.74 -10.93 -8.60
C ASN A 368 -2.58 -10.30 -9.99
N ALA A 369 -3.55 -9.51 -10.46
CA ALA A 369 -3.44 -8.77 -11.72
C ALA A 369 -2.21 -7.83 -11.73
N ARG A 370 -2.09 -7.00 -10.67
CA ARG A 370 -0.96 -6.09 -10.50
C ARG A 370 0.38 -6.83 -10.48
N GLN A 371 0.44 -7.96 -9.75
CA GLN A 371 1.68 -8.73 -9.61
C GLN A 371 2.05 -9.45 -10.91
N ALA A 372 1.07 -10.00 -11.64
CA ALA A 372 1.28 -10.63 -12.94
C ALA A 372 1.90 -9.66 -13.95
N ILE A 373 1.38 -8.44 -14.05
CA ILE A 373 1.94 -7.41 -14.92
C ILE A 373 3.35 -7.04 -14.50
N MET A 374 3.56 -6.71 -13.21
CA MET A 374 4.86 -6.30 -12.68
C MET A 374 5.93 -7.38 -12.90
N GLN A 375 5.61 -8.64 -12.57
CA GLN A 375 6.55 -9.76 -12.68
C GLN A 375 6.96 -10.02 -14.15
N THR A 376 5.98 -9.99 -15.05
CA THR A 376 6.27 -10.19 -16.48
C THR A 376 7.16 -9.10 -17.04
N LEU A 377 6.90 -7.83 -16.68
CA LEU A 377 7.71 -6.71 -17.12
C LEU A 377 9.12 -6.77 -16.53
N ALA A 378 9.24 -6.96 -15.20
CA ALA A 378 10.54 -7.04 -14.54
C ALA A 378 11.41 -8.16 -15.14
N ASN A 379 10.84 -9.36 -15.30
CA ASN A 379 11.60 -10.49 -15.86
C ASN A 379 12.01 -10.28 -17.32
N ALA A 380 11.19 -9.56 -18.11
CA ALA A 380 11.51 -9.25 -19.50
C ALA A 380 12.74 -8.32 -19.63
N TYR A 381 12.86 -7.34 -18.72
CA TYR A 381 13.96 -6.36 -18.72
C TYR A 381 15.22 -6.84 -17.99
N LEU A 382 15.10 -7.83 -17.11
CA LEU A 382 16.21 -8.33 -16.28
C LEU A 382 16.79 -9.65 -16.77
N ASP A 383 16.37 -10.15 -17.93
CA ASP A 383 16.73 -11.47 -18.45
C ASP A 383 16.48 -12.61 -17.45
N ALA A 384 15.50 -12.42 -16.55
CA ALA A 384 15.13 -13.38 -15.53
C ALA A 384 14.26 -14.52 -16.15
N PRO A 385 14.14 -15.68 -15.48
CA PRO A 385 13.35 -16.79 -15.98
C PRO A 385 11.94 -16.39 -16.37
N GLN A 386 11.54 -16.73 -17.59
CA GLN A 386 10.23 -16.40 -18.13
C GLN A 386 9.24 -17.54 -17.86
N GLN A 387 8.06 -17.17 -17.40
CA GLN A 387 6.88 -18.05 -17.33
C GLN A 387 5.61 -17.25 -17.61
N ASP A 388 4.51 -17.94 -17.82
CA ASP A 388 3.21 -17.27 -17.95
C ASP A 388 2.69 -16.84 -16.58
N TRP A 389 3.15 -15.67 -16.12
CA TRP A 389 2.75 -15.08 -14.84
C TRP A 389 1.25 -14.78 -14.75
N ILE A 390 0.62 -14.49 -15.88
CA ILE A 390 -0.83 -14.22 -15.94
C ILE A 390 -1.60 -15.50 -15.60
N ALA A 391 -1.27 -16.62 -16.26
CA ALA A 391 -1.87 -17.91 -15.95
C ALA A 391 -1.56 -18.37 -14.52
N TYR A 392 -0.31 -18.21 -14.06
CA TYR A 392 0.10 -18.56 -12.70
C TYR A 392 -0.75 -17.85 -11.64
N TYR A 393 -0.84 -16.52 -11.70
CA TYR A 393 -1.59 -15.75 -10.71
C TYR A 393 -3.10 -15.94 -10.83
N ARG A 394 -3.62 -16.21 -12.03
CA ARG A 394 -5.04 -16.55 -12.22
C ARG A 394 -5.41 -17.87 -11.53
N ASN A 395 -4.60 -18.90 -11.69
CA ASN A 395 -4.81 -20.19 -11.02
C ASN A 395 -4.77 -20.05 -9.49
N LYS A 396 -3.84 -19.22 -8.96
CA LYS A 396 -3.76 -18.91 -7.54
C LYS A 396 -5.02 -18.17 -7.02
N GLU A 397 -5.57 -17.26 -7.80
CA GLU A 397 -6.81 -16.53 -7.45
C GLU A 397 -8.00 -17.50 -7.37
N LEU A 398 -8.17 -18.35 -8.38
CA LEU A 398 -9.25 -19.34 -8.42
C LEU A 398 -9.19 -20.32 -7.23
N ALA A 399 -8.00 -20.78 -6.85
CA ALA A 399 -7.82 -21.65 -5.70
C ALA A 399 -8.18 -20.97 -4.37
N ARG A 400 -7.88 -19.67 -4.23
CA ARG A 400 -8.27 -18.90 -3.04
C ARG A 400 -9.78 -18.71 -2.97
N ASP A 401 -10.41 -18.30 -4.07
CA ASP A 401 -11.83 -17.97 -4.11
C ASP A 401 -12.70 -19.20 -3.72
N SER A 402 -12.30 -20.41 -4.14
CA SER A 402 -12.99 -21.64 -3.76
C SER A 402 -12.97 -21.90 -2.25
N ASN A 403 -11.84 -21.66 -1.59
CA ASN A 403 -11.70 -21.87 -0.15
C ASN A 403 -12.50 -20.83 0.67
N THR A 404 -12.48 -19.57 0.26
CA THR A 404 -13.20 -18.49 0.94
C THR A 404 -14.72 -18.66 0.86
N SER A 405 -15.25 -19.10 -0.27
CA SER A 405 -16.69 -19.36 -0.45
C SER A 405 -17.18 -20.45 0.50
N ALA A 406 -16.43 -21.54 0.62
CA ALA A 406 -16.80 -22.65 1.49
C ALA A 406 -16.89 -22.24 2.98
N GLN A 407 -16.04 -21.35 3.46
CA GLN A 407 -16.07 -20.88 4.84
C GLN A 407 -17.31 -20.01 5.14
N ARG A 408 -17.71 -19.15 4.21
CA ARG A 408 -18.88 -18.26 4.39
C ARG A 408 -20.22 -19.00 4.28
N GLU A 409 -20.31 -20.01 3.44
CA GLU A 409 -21.51 -20.85 3.30
C GLU A 409 -21.80 -21.69 4.57
N SER A 410 -20.84 -21.82 5.48
CA SER A 410 -20.98 -22.59 6.72
C SER A 410 -21.60 -21.80 7.90
N VAL A 411 -21.87 -20.49 7.73
CA VAL A 411 -22.46 -19.67 8.81
C VAL A 411 -23.95 -19.96 8.94
N ASP A 412 -24.33 -20.71 9.98
CA ASP A 412 -25.72 -20.88 10.36
C ASP A 412 -26.14 -19.81 11.39
N ALA A 413 -26.88 -18.82 10.92
CA ALA A 413 -27.40 -17.71 11.71
C ALA A 413 -28.87 -17.90 12.14
N SER A 414 -29.29 -19.16 12.35
CA SER A 414 -30.67 -19.51 12.72
C SER A 414 -30.93 -19.63 14.22
N PHE A 415 -29.93 -19.33 15.07
CA PHE A 415 -30.06 -19.46 16.52
C PHE A 415 -31.18 -18.53 17.06
N PRO A 416 -32.17 -19.08 17.84
CA PRO A 416 -33.28 -18.29 18.34
C PRO A 416 -32.83 -17.30 19.43
N LEU A 417 -32.93 -16.02 19.17
CA LEU A 417 -32.60 -14.97 20.13
C LEU A 417 -33.81 -14.68 21.03
N THR A 418 -33.76 -15.15 22.28
CA THR A 418 -34.88 -14.96 23.24
C THR A 418 -34.82 -13.65 24.02
N THR A 419 -33.64 -13.03 24.15
CA THR A 419 -33.38 -11.88 25.02
C THR A 419 -32.52 -10.82 24.30
N ALA A 420 -33.00 -10.32 23.16
CA ALA A 420 -32.29 -9.29 22.39
C ALA A 420 -31.99 -8.01 23.22
N GLN A 421 -32.86 -7.67 24.17
CA GLN A 421 -32.77 -6.45 24.98
C GLN A 421 -31.50 -6.33 25.81
N GLU A 422 -30.91 -7.43 26.25
CA GLU A 422 -29.71 -7.42 27.10
C GLU A 422 -28.44 -6.95 26.36
N TYR A 423 -28.40 -7.11 25.04
CA TYR A 423 -27.28 -6.70 24.19
C TYR A 423 -27.33 -5.22 23.79
N LEU A 424 -28.50 -4.57 23.92
CA LEU A 424 -28.67 -3.16 23.56
C LEU A 424 -27.87 -2.25 24.49
N GLY A 425 -27.38 -1.14 23.91
CA GLY A 425 -26.71 -0.08 24.65
C GLY A 425 -25.50 0.48 23.93
N ASP A 426 -24.79 1.34 24.64
CA ASP A 426 -23.56 1.94 24.17
C ASP A 426 -22.36 1.17 24.74
N TYR A 427 -21.33 1.04 23.92
CA TYR A 427 -20.08 0.38 24.23
C TYR A 427 -18.94 1.32 23.86
N GLN A 428 -17.85 1.28 24.60
CA GLN A 428 -16.73 2.19 24.39
C GLN A 428 -15.41 1.42 24.41
N ASP A 429 -14.54 1.75 23.47
CA ASP A 429 -13.14 1.37 23.42
C ASP A 429 -12.25 2.60 23.54
N ASN A 430 -11.07 2.47 24.16
CA ASN A 430 -10.21 3.60 24.47
C ASN A 430 -9.60 4.27 23.22
N TRP A 431 -9.29 3.49 22.19
CA TRP A 431 -8.68 4.03 20.98
C TRP A 431 -9.66 4.20 19.81
N PHE A 432 -10.68 3.33 19.74
CA PHE A 432 -11.65 3.34 18.64
C PHE A 432 -12.86 4.24 18.94
N GLY A 433 -13.20 4.41 20.22
CA GLY A 433 -14.30 5.24 20.67
C GLY A 433 -15.63 4.50 20.79
N ASP A 434 -16.73 5.21 20.54
CA ASP A 434 -18.07 4.74 20.85
C ASP A 434 -18.66 3.86 19.74
N VAL A 435 -19.34 2.80 20.20
CA VAL A 435 -20.13 1.87 19.38
C VAL A 435 -21.49 1.72 20.03
N SER A 436 -22.56 1.73 19.25
CA SER A 436 -23.91 1.43 19.72
C SER A 436 -24.40 0.09 19.19
N VAL A 437 -25.15 -0.64 20.02
CA VAL A 437 -25.99 -1.76 19.60
C VAL A 437 -27.45 -1.36 19.82
N THR A 438 -28.19 -1.22 18.72
CA THR A 438 -29.60 -0.77 18.72
C THR A 438 -30.51 -1.83 18.15
N SER A 439 -31.84 -1.68 18.32
CA SER A 439 -32.83 -2.52 17.67
C SER A 439 -33.54 -1.76 16.57
N GLU A 440 -33.44 -2.24 15.34
CA GLU A 440 -34.14 -1.70 14.19
C GLU A 440 -34.96 -2.81 13.51
N GLN A 441 -36.27 -2.64 13.47
CA GLN A 441 -37.18 -3.64 12.87
C GLN A 441 -36.99 -5.05 13.41
N GLY A 442 -36.67 -5.19 14.71
CA GLY A 442 -36.43 -6.47 15.37
C GLY A 442 -35.04 -7.09 15.17
N LYS A 443 -34.14 -6.39 14.46
CA LYS A 443 -32.75 -6.78 14.25
C LYS A 443 -31.81 -6.02 15.17
N LEU A 444 -30.75 -6.65 15.64
CA LEU A 444 -29.69 -5.97 16.37
C LEU A 444 -28.72 -5.33 15.37
N ILE A 445 -28.46 -4.04 15.55
CA ILE A 445 -27.57 -3.26 14.66
C ILE A 445 -26.37 -2.76 15.45
N TRP A 446 -25.19 -3.16 15.05
CA TRP A 446 -23.91 -2.64 15.52
C TRP A 446 -23.49 -1.46 14.65
N GLN A 447 -23.12 -0.34 15.26
CA GLN A 447 -22.74 0.88 14.55
C GLN A 447 -21.61 1.61 15.26
N SER A 448 -20.52 1.94 14.53
CA SER A 448 -19.49 2.85 15.03
C SER A 448 -19.95 4.31 14.93
N ALA A 449 -19.63 5.10 15.96
CA ALA A 449 -19.92 6.54 15.96
C ALA A 449 -19.04 7.33 14.99
N LYS A 450 -17.78 6.89 14.78
CA LYS A 450 -16.80 7.62 13.97
C LYS A 450 -16.58 7.02 12.57
N MET A 451 -16.94 5.77 12.37
CA MET A 451 -16.74 5.06 11.11
C MET A 451 -18.10 4.71 10.50
N SER A 452 -18.68 5.64 9.72
CA SER A 452 -20.06 5.54 9.21
C SER A 452 -20.36 4.26 8.44
N ARG A 453 -19.38 3.73 7.71
CA ARG A 453 -19.50 2.48 6.94
C ARG A 453 -19.40 1.23 7.80
N LEU A 454 -18.86 1.31 9.02
CA LEU A 454 -18.88 0.20 9.97
C LEU A 454 -20.24 0.11 10.65
N ARG A 455 -21.19 -0.48 9.91
CA ARG A 455 -22.56 -0.76 10.34
C ARG A 455 -22.95 -2.17 9.90
N ALA A 456 -23.36 -3.01 10.85
CA ALA A 456 -23.69 -4.41 10.62
C ALA A 456 -24.99 -4.82 11.32
N GLU A 457 -25.71 -5.75 10.71
CA GLU A 457 -26.71 -6.57 11.39
C GLU A 457 -25.99 -7.67 12.18
N LEU A 458 -26.27 -7.79 13.47
CA LEU A 458 -25.78 -8.89 14.31
C LEU A 458 -26.73 -10.08 14.20
N GLN A 459 -26.33 -11.07 13.45
CA GLN A 459 -27.09 -12.30 13.22
C GLN A 459 -26.70 -13.38 14.25
N PRO A 460 -27.61 -13.89 15.08
CA PRO A 460 -27.27 -14.79 16.16
C PRO A 460 -26.90 -16.19 15.64
N VAL A 461 -25.76 -16.72 16.09
CA VAL A 461 -25.28 -18.06 15.72
C VAL A 461 -25.17 -18.99 16.95
N ALA A 462 -25.05 -18.41 18.15
CA ALA A 462 -25.09 -19.11 19.43
C ALA A 462 -25.40 -18.11 20.55
N GLN A 463 -25.54 -18.58 21.78
CA GLN A 463 -25.64 -17.71 22.95
C GLN A 463 -24.43 -16.78 23.02
N ASP A 464 -24.66 -15.47 23.13
CA ASP A 464 -23.66 -14.40 23.18
C ASP A 464 -22.72 -14.29 21.95
N LYS A 465 -22.95 -15.09 20.89
CA LYS A 465 -22.13 -15.09 19.66
C LYS A 465 -22.98 -14.74 18.44
N PHE A 466 -22.51 -13.75 17.69
CA PHE A 466 -23.18 -13.22 16.50
C PHE A 466 -22.23 -13.16 15.32
N TYR A 467 -22.79 -13.30 14.11
CA TYR A 467 -22.14 -12.95 12.87
C TYR A 467 -22.41 -11.48 12.54
N ALA A 468 -21.39 -10.70 12.34
CA ALA A 468 -21.51 -9.32 11.90
C ALA A 468 -21.73 -9.26 10.39
N TYR A 469 -22.99 -9.18 9.95
CA TYR A 469 -23.33 -9.00 8.54
C TYR A 469 -23.26 -7.52 8.17
N TRP A 470 -22.11 -7.10 7.62
CA TRP A 470 -21.87 -5.71 7.23
C TRP A 470 -22.77 -5.29 6.06
N TYR A 471 -23.44 -4.14 6.18
CA TYR A 471 -24.27 -3.61 5.08
C TYR A 471 -23.45 -3.25 3.85
N ASP A 472 -22.21 -2.81 4.03
CA ASP A 472 -21.25 -2.62 2.93
C ASP A 472 -20.46 -3.90 2.68
N ARG A 473 -20.98 -4.77 1.82
CA ARG A 473 -20.33 -6.04 1.47
C ARG A 473 -19.01 -5.86 0.71
N SER A 474 -18.74 -4.68 0.16
CA SER A 474 -17.47 -4.39 -0.53
C SER A 474 -16.27 -4.36 0.42
N MET A 475 -16.48 -4.26 1.73
CA MET A 475 -15.41 -4.30 2.73
C MET A 475 -14.74 -5.66 2.82
N HIS A 476 -15.48 -6.75 2.66
CA HIS A 476 -15.01 -8.13 2.90
C HIS A 476 -14.40 -8.27 4.32
N ALA A 477 -15.10 -7.76 5.31
CA ALA A 477 -14.63 -7.62 6.69
C ALA A 477 -15.44 -8.48 7.67
N ASP A 478 -15.84 -9.68 7.23
CA ASP A 478 -16.68 -10.59 8.04
C ASP A 478 -16.00 -10.96 9.36
N SER A 479 -16.79 -10.93 10.45
CA SER A 479 -16.27 -11.12 11.80
C SER A 479 -17.34 -11.70 12.73
N TRP A 480 -16.88 -12.37 13.78
CA TRP A 480 -17.72 -12.71 14.92
C TRP A 480 -17.76 -11.57 15.91
N VAL A 481 -18.92 -11.32 16.52
CA VAL A 481 -19.11 -10.49 17.71
C VAL A 481 -19.46 -11.39 18.86
N ILE A 482 -18.67 -11.39 19.94
CA ILE A 482 -18.83 -12.23 21.10
C ILE A 482 -19.02 -11.36 22.32
N PHE A 483 -20.23 -11.37 22.88
CA PHE A 483 -20.52 -10.63 24.11
C PHE A 483 -19.95 -11.34 25.32
N THR A 484 -19.47 -10.56 26.29
CA THR A 484 -18.90 -11.05 27.54
C THR A 484 -19.79 -10.66 28.71
N ARG A 485 -19.88 -11.54 29.72
CA ARG A 485 -20.71 -11.32 30.90
C ARG A 485 -19.88 -11.08 32.17
N ASP A 486 -20.44 -10.36 33.12
CA ASP A 486 -19.92 -10.25 34.48
C ASP A 486 -20.34 -11.49 35.34
N GLU A 487 -19.88 -11.50 36.59
CA GLU A 487 -20.20 -12.60 37.55
C GLU A 487 -21.70 -12.71 37.86
N GLN A 488 -22.48 -11.67 37.62
CA GLN A 488 -23.94 -11.66 37.80
C GLN A 488 -24.68 -12.04 36.51
N GLY A 489 -23.98 -12.44 35.46
CA GLY A 489 -24.54 -12.84 34.17
C GLY A 489 -24.98 -11.65 33.27
N ARG A 490 -24.68 -10.40 33.61
CA ARG A 490 -25.04 -9.23 32.80
C ARG A 490 -23.97 -8.98 31.73
N ILE A 491 -24.40 -8.50 30.56
CA ILE A 491 -23.46 -8.10 29.50
C ILE A 491 -22.55 -6.96 29.98
N LYS A 492 -21.24 -7.19 30.01
CA LYS A 492 -20.22 -6.19 30.39
C LYS A 492 -19.44 -5.61 29.22
N GLY A 493 -19.46 -6.28 28.05
CA GLY A 493 -18.72 -5.84 26.87
C GLY A 493 -18.86 -6.80 25.72
N MET A 494 -18.06 -6.60 24.67
CA MET A 494 -17.92 -7.51 23.54
C MET A 494 -16.51 -7.48 22.96
N GLN A 495 -16.14 -8.59 22.36
CA GLN A 495 -14.92 -8.76 21.55
C GLN A 495 -15.32 -9.08 20.12
N MET A 496 -14.45 -8.73 19.17
CA MET A 496 -14.65 -9.07 17.77
C MET A 496 -13.52 -9.98 17.30
N VAL A 497 -13.87 -11.03 16.56
CA VAL A 497 -12.92 -11.99 16.01
C VAL A 497 -13.08 -11.99 14.49
N PRO A 498 -12.07 -11.51 13.75
CA PRO A 498 -12.12 -11.49 12.29
C PRO A 498 -12.13 -12.91 11.70
N PHE A 499 -12.66 -13.06 10.48
CA PHE A 499 -12.46 -14.26 9.70
C PHE A 499 -11.03 -14.30 9.15
N ASP A 500 -10.48 -15.49 8.89
CA ASP A 500 -9.08 -15.69 8.49
C ASP A 500 -8.71 -15.02 7.15
N ASP A 501 -9.68 -14.75 6.29
CA ASP A 501 -9.48 -14.25 4.93
C ASP A 501 -9.69 -12.74 4.76
N ILE A 502 -9.98 -12.00 5.83
CA ILE A 502 -10.17 -10.55 5.75
C ILE A 502 -8.83 -9.81 5.62
N ASP A 503 -8.91 -8.56 5.19
CA ASP A 503 -7.74 -7.68 5.17
C ASP A 503 -7.31 -7.38 6.62
N TRP A 504 -6.02 -7.55 6.92
CA TRP A 504 -5.45 -7.34 8.25
C TRP A 504 -5.60 -5.89 8.77
N SER A 505 -5.94 -4.93 7.92
CA SER A 505 -6.28 -3.56 8.31
C SER A 505 -7.65 -3.45 9.00
N PHE A 506 -8.43 -4.53 9.06
CA PHE A 506 -9.60 -4.64 9.94
C PHE A 506 -9.18 -5.33 11.25
N ASP A 507 -8.46 -4.61 12.08
CA ASP A 507 -7.89 -5.09 13.35
C ASP A 507 -8.93 -5.21 14.49
N PHE A 508 -10.08 -5.81 14.18
CA PHE A 508 -11.19 -6.01 15.13
C PHE A 508 -10.79 -6.74 16.42
N GLN A 509 -9.77 -7.61 16.34
CA GLN A 509 -9.27 -8.38 17.50
C GLN A 509 -8.64 -7.50 18.58
N ASP A 510 -8.26 -6.26 18.26
CA ASP A 510 -7.63 -5.30 19.19
C ASP A 510 -8.66 -4.43 19.92
N LEU A 511 -9.96 -4.58 19.61
CA LEU A 511 -11.05 -3.88 20.27
C LEU A 511 -11.37 -4.51 21.65
N ASP A 512 -11.43 -3.67 22.69
CA ASP A 512 -11.95 -3.99 24.03
C ASP A 512 -13.18 -3.14 24.33
N LEU A 513 -14.30 -3.49 23.67
CA LEU A 513 -15.56 -2.74 23.78
C LEU A 513 -16.26 -3.04 25.10
N ARG A 514 -16.27 -2.08 26.03
CA ARG A 514 -16.91 -2.18 27.35
C ARG A 514 -18.26 -1.49 27.36
N LYS A 515 -19.29 -2.16 27.92
CA LYS A 515 -20.63 -1.60 28.03
C LYS A 515 -20.64 -0.38 28.94
N VAL A 516 -21.13 0.73 28.43
CA VAL A 516 -21.25 1.98 29.19
C VAL A 516 -22.62 2.01 29.86
N ASN A 517 -22.62 2.07 31.19
CA ASN A 517 -23.84 2.39 31.93
C ASN A 517 -24.01 3.89 31.86
N LYS A 518 -24.89 4.42 30.98
CA LYS A 518 -25.32 5.79 31.10
C LYS A 518 -26.07 5.88 32.43
N SER A 519 -25.42 6.38 33.48
CA SER A 519 -26.16 6.95 34.61
C SER A 519 -27.12 7.95 34.01
N ALA A 520 -28.42 7.80 34.29
CA ALA A 520 -29.42 8.76 33.89
C ALA A 520 -28.92 10.16 34.30
N ALA A 521 -28.49 10.93 33.33
CA ALA A 521 -28.24 12.35 33.56
C ALA A 521 -29.60 12.95 33.86
N ASN A 522 -29.80 13.29 35.13
CA ASN A 522 -30.92 14.08 35.61
C ASN A 522 -30.91 15.48 34.96
#